data_cbdf693e0cfd4bb7b2a5dd537bb73881
#
_entry.id   cbdf693e0cfd4bb7b2a5dd537bb73881
#
_cell.length_a   1.000
_cell.length_b   1.000
_cell.length_c   1.000
_cell.angle_alpha   90.00
_cell.angle_beta   90.00
_cell.angle_gamma   90.00
#
_symmetry.space_group_name_H-M   'P 1'
#
loop_
_entity.id
_entity.type
_entity.pdbx_description
1 polymer ?
#
loop_
_entity_poly.entity_id
_entity_poly.type
_entity_poly.pdbx_seq_one_letter_code
_entity_poly.pdbx_strand_id
1 'polypeptide(L)'
;MVQSEPLTAQSIQNKIRKIYKEHFQNDDIETIKGVFDDLIALFSGNMKGYLKCDTGYHDIKHTLQVVPPFIGILGGWNKSKKHPKIPKDLFERGIIAVLLHDTGYIKTDTDLEGTGGKYTLVHTQRSADFATSYLSKKGFDKDTINSIRNIIQVNIN
;
A
#
# COMPACT_ATOMS: atom_id res chain seq x y z
N MET A 1 -21.82 21.69 -8.66
CA MET A 1 -20.44 21.15 -8.85
C MET A 1 -20.05 20.49 -7.55
N VAL A 2 -19.94 19.15 -7.54
CA VAL A 2 -19.42 18.41 -6.37
C VAL A 2 -17.93 18.69 -6.34
N GLN A 3 -17.46 19.47 -5.38
CA GLN A 3 -16.03 19.63 -5.14
C GLN A 3 -15.49 18.26 -4.76
N SER A 4 -14.59 17.71 -5.58
CA SER A 4 -13.88 16.47 -5.24
C SER A 4 -13.07 16.71 -3.96
N GLU A 5 -13.32 15.92 -2.92
CA GLU A 5 -12.49 15.95 -1.72
C GLU A 5 -11.00 15.84 -2.08
N PRO A 6 -10.14 16.64 -1.43
CA PRO A 6 -8.71 16.55 -1.68
C PRO A 6 -8.21 15.15 -1.36
N LEU A 7 -7.34 14.60 -2.23
CA LEU A 7 -6.76 13.28 -2.06
C LEU A 7 -5.70 13.31 -0.96
N THR A 8 -6.09 12.91 0.23
CA THR A 8 -5.24 12.82 1.42
C THR A 8 -5.29 11.41 2.01
N ALA A 9 -4.30 11.05 2.82
CA ALA A 9 -4.31 9.78 3.55
C ALA A 9 -5.61 9.63 4.37
N GLN A 10 -6.07 10.71 5.02
CA GLN A 10 -7.30 10.72 5.81
C GLN A 10 -8.55 10.46 4.94
N SER A 11 -8.66 11.11 3.77
CA SER A 11 -9.80 10.91 2.87
C SER A 11 -9.85 9.47 2.33
N ILE A 12 -8.68 8.85 2.10
CA ILE A 12 -8.58 7.45 1.67
C ILE A 12 -8.96 6.51 2.81
N GLN A 13 -8.46 6.72 4.02
CA GLN A 13 -8.83 5.95 5.20
C GLN A 13 -10.35 5.98 5.45
N ASN A 14 -10.98 7.15 5.30
CA ASN A 14 -12.43 7.28 5.42
C ASN A 14 -13.18 6.45 4.36
N LYS A 15 -12.68 6.41 3.12
CA LYS A 15 -13.24 5.55 2.06
C LYS A 15 -13.10 4.07 2.39
N ILE A 16 -11.95 3.65 2.91
CA ILE A 16 -11.73 2.27 3.36
C ILE A 16 -12.69 1.90 4.49
N ARG A 17 -12.84 2.74 5.51
CA ARG A 17 -13.80 2.53 6.61
C ARG A 17 -15.24 2.35 6.08
N LYS A 18 -15.64 3.20 5.15
CA LYS A 18 -16.99 3.10 4.54
C LYS A 18 -17.19 1.76 3.86
N ILE A 19 -16.22 1.32 3.05
CA ILE A 19 -16.28 0.02 2.35
C ILE A 19 -16.25 -1.14 3.34
N TYR A 20 -15.42 -1.08 4.37
CA TYR A 20 -15.38 -2.10 5.43
C TYR A 20 -16.71 -2.23 6.15
N LYS A 21 -17.32 -1.10 6.52
CA LYS A 21 -18.64 -1.10 7.16
C LYS A 21 -19.72 -1.69 6.25
N GLU A 22 -19.67 -1.35 4.96
CA GLU A 22 -20.65 -1.82 3.97
C GLU A 22 -20.54 -3.33 3.71
N HIS A 23 -19.32 -3.88 3.63
CA HIS A 23 -19.10 -5.28 3.22
C HIS A 23 -18.87 -6.24 4.37
N PHE A 24 -18.31 -5.78 5.49
CA PHE A 24 -17.90 -6.63 6.60
C PHE A 24 -18.57 -6.27 7.93
N GLN A 25 -19.45 -5.26 7.95
CA GLN A 25 -20.09 -4.73 9.17
C GLN A 25 -19.07 -4.37 10.27
N ASN A 26 -17.90 -3.92 9.83
CA ASN A 26 -16.75 -3.59 10.65
C ASN A 26 -16.09 -2.35 10.04
N ASP A 27 -15.64 -1.41 10.86
CA ASP A 27 -14.96 -0.18 10.43
C ASP A 27 -13.55 -0.04 11.05
N ASP A 28 -13.08 -1.09 11.71
CA ASP A 28 -11.72 -1.15 12.23
C ASP A 28 -10.71 -1.30 11.09
N ILE A 29 -9.88 -0.27 10.93
CA ILE A 29 -8.80 -0.19 9.95
C ILE A 29 -7.47 0.18 10.61
N GLU A 30 -7.30 -0.05 11.91
CA GLU A 30 -6.11 0.40 12.65
C GLU A 30 -4.82 -0.21 12.09
N THR A 31 -4.84 -1.46 11.64
CA THR A 31 -3.71 -2.10 10.96
C THR A 31 -3.33 -1.33 9.67
N ILE A 32 -4.31 -1.05 8.81
CA ILE A 32 -4.10 -0.30 7.58
C ILE A 32 -3.61 1.12 7.88
N LYS A 33 -4.21 1.77 8.89
CA LYS A 33 -3.81 3.10 9.32
C LYS A 33 -2.34 3.13 9.75
N GLY A 34 -1.91 2.16 10.55
CA GLY A 34 -0.51 2.04 10.95
C GLY A 34 0.45 1.91 9.75
N VAL A 35 0.06 1.15 8.73
CA VAL A 35 0.84 1.04 7.48
C VAL A 35 0.87 2.38 6.72
N PHE A 36 -0.24 3.12 6.66
CA PHE A 36 -0.26 4.47 6.07
C PHE A 36 0.70 5.43 6.78
N ASP A 37 0.68 5.47 8.11
CA ASP A 37 1.52 6.36 8.90
C ASP A 37 3.01 6.05 8.68
N ASP A 38 3.38 4.77 8.70
CA ASP A 38 4.74 4.31 8.43
C ASP A 38 5.17 4.59 6.98
N LEU A 39 4.26 4.43 6.01
CA LEU A 39 4.54 4.73 4.61
C LEU A 39 4.84 6.22 4.40
N ILE A 40 4.05 7.10 5.01
CA ILE A 40 4.28 8.54 4.97
C ILE A 40 5.65 8.87 5.58
N ALA A 41 5.99 8.26 6.71
CA ALA A 41 7.29 8.44 7.35
C ALA A 41 8.44 7.96 6.44
N LEU A 42 8.29 6.81 5.77
CA LEU A 42 9.26 6.27 4.82
C LEU A 42 9.51 7.22 3.65
N PHE A 43 8.44 7.63 2.95
CA PHE A 43 8.57 8.50 1.77
C PHE A 43 9.06 9.92 2.12
N SER A 44 8.82 10.37 3.35
CA SER A 44 9.30 11.67 3.85
C SER A 44 10.74 11.64 4.37
N GLY A 45 11.38 10.47 4.44
CA GLY A 45 12.73 10.30 4.99
C GLY A 45 12.79 10.33 6.51
N ASN A 46 11.64 10.14 7.17
CA ASN A 46 11.54 10.11 8.64
C ASN A 46 11.62 8.69 9.22
N MET A 47 11.78 7.67 8.36
CA MET A 47 12.02 6.30 8.79
C MET A 47 13.54 6.03 8.86
N LYS A 48 14.01 5.58 10.03
CA LYS A 48 15.44 5.27 10.25
C LYS A 48 15.94 4.25 9.24
N GLY A 49 17.10 4.54 8.64
CA GLY A 49 17.75 3.69 7.65
C GLY A 49 17.36 3.98 6.20
N TYR A 50 16.49 4.98 5.95
CA TYR A 50 16.01 5.32 4.62
C TYR A 50 16.12 6.82 4.34
N LEU A 51 16.40 7.14 3.07
CA LEU A 51 16.36 8.51 2.57
C LEU A 51 14.94 8.90 2.15
N LYS A 52 14.68 10.21 2.10
CA LYS A 52 13.46 10.75 1.50
C LYS A 52 13.33 10.28 0.05
N CYS A 53 12.10 9.99 -0.38
CA CYS A 53 11.79 9.71 -1.78
C CYS A 53 12.25 10.85 -2.69
N ASP A 54 13.00 10.51 -3.73
CA ASP A 54 13.55 11.46 -4.71
C ASP A 54 13.20 11.09 -6.16
N THR A 55 12.17 10.25 -6.36
CA THR A 55 11.63 9.93 -7.68
C THR A 55 10.59 10.97 -8.11
N GLY A 56 10.55 11.30 -9.41
CA GLY A 56 9.63 12.31 -9.92
C GLY A 56 8.16 11.85 -10.03
N TYR A 57 7.91 10.54 -10.17
CA TYR A 57 6.57 9.99 -10.38
C TYR A 57 6.13 9.02 -9.27
N HIS A 58 6.99 8.09 -8.88
CA HIS A 58 6.69 7.07 -7.86
C HIS A 58 6.89 7.64 -6.45
N ASP A 59 6.12 8.66 -6.13
CA ASP A 59 6.11 9.34 -4.83
C ASP A 59 4.87 8.94 -4.00
N ILE A 60 4.75 9.51 -2.82
CA ILE A 60 3.60 9.25 -1.94
C ILE A 60 2.27 9.64 -2.60
N LYS A 61 2.25 10.68 -3.46
CA LYS A 61 1.02 11.11 -4.14
C LYS A 61 0.55 10.04 -5.12
N HIS A 62 1.48 9.44 -5.89
CA HIS A 62 1.17 8.31 -6.77
C HIS A 62 0.55 7.16 -5.98
N THR A 63 1.19 6.73 -4.89
CA THR A 63 0.65 5.66 -4.03
C THR A 63 -0.76 6.01 -3.54
N LEU A 64 -0.99 7.25 -3.09
CA LEU A 64 -2.31 7.69 -2.66
C LEU A 64 -3.34 7.69 -3.81
N GLN A 65 -2.92 7.94 -5.05
CA GLN A 65 -3.81 7.95 -6.22
C GLN A 65 -4.27 6.55 -6.64
N VAL A 66 -3.46 5.52 -6.44
CA VAL A 66 -3.82 4.14 -6.86
C VAL A 66 -4.71 3.42 -5.85
N VAL A 67 -4.72 3.82 -4.58
CA VAL A 67 -5.54 3.17 -3.54
C VAL A 67 -7.04 3.30 -3.80
N PRO A 68 -7.63 4.50 -4.08
CA PRO A 68 -9.06 4.62 -4.29
C PRO A 68 -9.62 3.77 -5.43
N PRO A 69 -9.05 3.73 -6.64
CA PRO A 69 -9.56 2.84 -7.68
C PRO A 69 -9.41 1.37 -7.30
N PHE A 70 -8.33 0.97 -6.64
CA PHE A 70 -8.13 -0.40 -6.19
C PHE A 70 -9.24 -0.84 -5.20
N ILE A 71 -9.49 -0.07 -4.15
CA ILE A 71 -10.58 -0.38 -3.20
C ILE A 71 -11.96 -0.33 -3.86
N GLY A 72 -12.14 0.52 -4.88
CA GLY A 72 -13.35 0.56 -5.71
C GLY A 72 -13.58 -0.75 -6.47
N ILE A 73 -12.52 -1.33 -7.05
CA ILE A 73 -12.56 -2.64 -7.72
C ILE A 73 -12.93 -3.74 -6.73
N LEU A 74 -12.25 -3.80 -5.58
CA LEU A 74 -12.53 -4.80 -4.55
C LEU A 74 -13.96 -4.69 -4.00
N GLY A 75 -14.42 -3.46 -3.73
CA GLY A 75 -15.78 -3.21 -3.28
C GLY A 75 -16.84 -3.58 -4.34
N GLY A 76 -16.57 -3.25 -5.61
CA GLY A 76 -17.40 -3.63 -6.75
C GLY A 76 -17.49 -5.15 -6.92
N TRP A 77 -16.38 -5.86 -6.76
CA TRP A 77 -16.37 -7.32 -6.75
C TRP A 77 -17.29 -7.88 -5.67
N ASN A 78 -17.17 -7.38 -4.44
CA ASN A 78 -17.97 -7.84 -3.32
C ASN A 78 -19.47 -7.48 -3.42
N LYS A 79 -19.82 -6.47 -4.21
CA LYS A 79 -21.22 -6.15 -4.55
C LYS A 79 -21.81 -7.10 -5.61
N SER A 80 -20.95 -7.67 -6.45
CA SER A 80 -21.37 -8.60 -7.50
C SER A 80 -21.87 -9.91 -6.89
N LYS A 81 -23.01 -10.40 -7.41
CA LYS A 81 -23.54 -11.73 -7.07
C LYS A 81 -22.94 -12.85 -7.92
N LYS A 82 -22.07 -12.51 -8.88
CA LYS A 82 -21.50 -13.46 -9.85
C LYS A 82 -20.27 -14.20 -9.34
N HIS A 83 -19.66 -13.73 -8.25
CA HIS A 83 -18.41 -14.26 -7.74
C HIS A 83 -18.45 -14.46 -6.22
N PRO A 84 -17.65 -15.37 -5.67
CA PRO A 84 -17.45 -15.46 -4.23
C PRO A 84 -16.94 -14.12 -3.68
N LYS A 85 -17.39 -13.72 -2.51
CA LYS A 85 -16.92 -12.50 -1.84
C LYS A 85 -15.46 -12.67 -1.41
N ILE A 86 -14.71 -11.61 -1.56
CA ILE A 86 -13.35 -11.50 -0.99
C ILE A 86 -13.52 -11.33 0.53
N PRO A 87 -12.95 -12.21 1.35
CA PRO A 87 -13.02 -12.08 2.80
C PRO A 87 -12.21 -10.87 3.29
N LYS A 88 -12.53 -10.39 4.51
CA LYS A 88 -11.95 -9.16 5.07
C LYS A 88 -10.41 -9.20 5.12
N ASP A 89 -9.84 -10.31 5.56
CA ASP A 89 -8.39 -10.49 5.68
C ASP A 89 -7.68 -10.39 4.32
N LEU A 90 -8.24 -10.99 3.28
CA LEU A 90 -7.68 -10.90 1.92
C LEU A 90 -7.85 -9.50 1.32
N PHE A 91 -8.97 -8.84 1.62
CA PHE A 91 -9.21 -7.46 1.24
C PHE A 91 -8.18 -6.53 1.87
N GLU A 92 -7.87 -6.72 3.15
CA GLU A 92 -6.85 -5.98 3.90
C GLU A 92 -5.44 -6.21 3.33
N ARG A 93 -5.08 -7.48 3.04
CA ARG A 93 -3.80 -7.82 2.40
C ARG A 93 -3.63 -7.11 1.05
N GLY A 94 -4.69 -7.04 0.26
CA GLY A 94 -4.68 -6.31 -1.01
C GLY A 94 -4.40 -4.82 -0.83
N ILE A 95 -5.03 -4.16 0.14
CA ILE A 95 -4.80 -2.75 0.43
C ILE A 95 -3.35 -2.52 0.89
N ILE A 96 -2.84 -3.35 1.81
CA ILE A 96 -1.46 -3.25 2.29
C ILE A 96 -0.47 -3.46 1.14
N ALA A 97 -0.73 -4.42 0.25
CA ALA A 97 0.13 -4.66 -0.92
C ALA A 97 0.19 -3.42 -1.83
N VAL A 98 -0.95 -2.79 -2.10
CA VAL A 98 -1.00 -1.55 -2.92
C VAL A 98 -0.29 -0.39 -2.21
N LEU A 99 -0.39 -0.28 -0.89
CA LEU A 99 0.36 0.74 -0.15
C LEU A 99 1.87 0.55 -0.26
N LEU A 100 2.34 -0.69 -0.29
CA LEU A 100 3.77 -1.02 -0.25
C LEU A 100 4.40 -1.25 -1.64
N HIS A 101 3.62 -1.23 -2.75
CA HIS A 101 4.08 -1.68 -4.07
C HIS A 101 5.27 -0.88 -4.65
N ASP A 102 5.41 0.39 -4.31
CA ASP A 102 6.45 1.29 -4.81
C ASP A 102 7.54 1.63 -3.78
N THR A 103 7.53 0.98 -2.60
CA THR A 103 8.56 1.18 -1.58
C THR A 103 9.97 0.82 -2.05
N GLY A 104 10.08 -0.01 -3.08
CA GLY A 104 11.35 -0.41 -3.70
C GLY A 104 12.12 0.71 -4.39
N TYR A 105 11.48 1.85 -4.64
CA TYR A 105 12.16 3.05 -5.13
C TYR A 105 12.91 3.80 -4.04
N ILE A 106 12.60 3.56 -2.77
CA ILE A 106 13.24 4.28 -1.66
C ILE A 106 14.67 3.78 -1.45
N LYS A 107 15.61 4.71 -1.39
CA LYS A 107 17.02 4.43 -1.10
C LYS A 107 17.26 4.25 0.39
N THR A 108 18.21 3.37 0.74
CA THR A 108 18.74 3.32 2.11
C THR A 108 19.61 4.55 2.38
N ASP A 109 19.84 4.88 3.63
CA ASP A 109 20.68 6.01 4.05
C ASP A 109 22.16 5.84 3.68
N THR A 110 22.58 4.62 3.31
CA THR A 110 23.93 4.31 2.79
C THR A 110 24.03 4.44 1.26
N ASP A 111 22.94 4.55 0.54
CA ASP A 111 22.89 4.68 -0.92
C ASP A 111 22.79 6.14 -1.33
N LEU A 112 23.95 6.78 -1.49
CA LEU A 112 24.05 8.21 -1.80
C LEU A 112 24.10 8.54 -3.29
N GLU A 113 24.16 7.51 -4.17
CA GLU A 113 24.30 7.72 -5.62
C GLU A 113 22.93 7.83 -6.32
N GLY A 114 22.82 8.78 -7.24
CA GLY A 114 21.65 8.95 -8.11
C GLY A 114 20.33 9.07 -7.36
N THR A 115 19.24 8.91 -8.08
CA THR A 115 17.87 8.89 -7.53
C THR A 115 17.34 7.47 -7.41
N GLY A 116 16.24 7.29 -6.68
CA GLY A 116 15.51 6.02 -6.59
C GLY A 116 15.02 5.50 -7.95
N GLY A 117 14.91 6.37 -8.97
CA GLY A 117 14.58 5.99 -10.34
C GLY A 117 15.52 4.93 -10.94
N LYS A 118 16.77 4.82 -10.46
CA LYS A 118 17.69 3.74 -10.86
C LYS A 118 17.14 2.33 -10.59
N TYR A 119 16.19 2.20 -9.68
CA TYR A 119 15.59 0.92 -9.32
C TYR A 119 14.41 0.50 -10.17
N THR A 120 14.05 1.25 -11.22
CA THR A 120 12.86 0.97 -12.07
C THR A 120 12.73 -0.48 -12.49
N LEU A 121 13.81 -1.14 -12.89
CA LEU A 121 13.77 -2.54 -13.34
C LEU A 121 13.67 -3.57 -12.20
N VAL A 122 13.95 -3.17 -10.97
CA VAL A 122 14.00 -4.08 -9.82
C VAL A 122 13.11 -3.62 -8.66
N HIS A 123 12.38 -2.50 -8.83
CA HIS A 123 11.59 -1.91 -7.75
C HIS A 123 10.55 -2.87 -7.17
N THR A 124 9.92 -3.70 -8.02
CA THR A 124 8.90 -4.65 -7.56
C THR A 124 9.50 -5.70 -6.62
N GLN A 125 10.65 -6.27 -6.99
CA GLN A 125 11.35 -7.20 -6.10
C GLN A 125 11.79 -6.51 -4.81
N ARG A 126 12.33 -5.30 -4.90
CA ARG A 126 12.73 -4.50 -3.74
C ARG A 126 11.54 -4.14 -2.83
N SER A 127 10.38 -3.82 -3.43
CA SER A 127 9.13 -3.59 -2.67
C SER A 127 8.68 -4.84 -1.93
N ALA A 128 8.74 -6.00 -2.59
CA ALA A 128 8.40 -7.30 -1.98
C ALA A 128 9.36 -7.65 -0.82
N ASP A 129 10.64 -7.36 -0.97
CA ASP A 129 11.65 -7.59 0.08
C ASP A 129 11.48 -6.62 1.25
N PHE A 130 11.23 -5.34 0.95
CA PHE A 130 10.88 -4.35 1.97
C PHE A 130 9.62 -4.78 2.75
N ALA A 131 8.53 -5.13 2.04
CA ALA A 131 7.29 -5.57 2.65
C ALA A 131 7.51 -6.77 3.57
N THR A 132 8.30 -7.76 3.14
CA THR A 132 8.63 -8.94 3.95
C THR A 132 9.33 -8.55 5.26
N SER A 133 10.36 -7.72 5.19
CA SER A 133 11.10 -7.27 6.38
C SER A 133 10.25 -6.39 7.29
N TYR A 134 9.53 -5.43 6.71
CA TYR A 134 8.69 -4.48 7.43
C TYR A 134 7.55 -5.18 8.18
N LEU A 135 6.78 -6.02 7.49
CA LEU A 135 5.63 -6.73 8.07
C LEU A 135 6.07 -7.75 9.13
N SER A 136 7.22 -8.41 8.93
CA SER A 136 7.80 -9.30 9.95
C SER A 136 8.14 -8.53 11.25
N LYS A 137 8.74 -7.35 11.14
CA LYS A 137 9.02 -6.49 12.31
C LYS A 137 7.76 -5.99 13.01
N LYS A 138 6.66 -5.86 12.27
CA LYS A 138 5.34 -5.49 12.81
C LYS A 138 4.58 -6.67 13.42
N GLY A 139 5.12 -7.88 13.36
CA GLY A 139 4.54 -9.08 13.96
C GLY A 139 3.45 -9.76 13.12
N PHE A 140 3.39 -9.48 11.81
CA PHE A 140 2.49 -10.21 10.91
C PHE A 140 2.93 -11.68 10.78
N ASP A 141 1.97 -12.58 10.63
CA ASP A 141 2.24 -14.00 10.39
C ASP A 141 2.80 -14.25 8.97
N LYS A 142 3.47 -15.38 8.81
CA LYS A 142 4.14 -15.73 7.54
C LYS A 142 3.20 -15.85 6.35
N ASP A 143 1.98 -16.35 6.56
CA ASP A 143 1.01 -16.55 5.47
C ASP A 143 0.51 -15.19 4.96
N THR A 144 0.25 -14.26 5.85
CA THR A 144 -0.11 -12.87 5.52
C THR A 144 1.03 -12.17 4.77
N ILE A 145 2.28 -12.29 5.25
CA ILE A 145 3.45 -11.71 4.60
C ILE A 145 3.64 -12.28 3.19
N ASN A 146 3.57 -13.60 3.03
CA ASN A 146 3.72 -14.26 1.73
C ASN A 146 2.60 -13.85 0.76
N SER A 147 1.37 -13.73 1.24
CA SER A 147 0.24 -13.27 0.44
C SER A 147 0.46 -11.86 -0.09
N ILE A 148 0.85 -10.92 0.78
CA ILE A 148 1.13 -9.52 0.40
C ILE A 148 2.32 -9.45 -0.57
N ARG A 149 3.40 -10.17 -0.28
CA ARG A 149 4.56 -10.29 -1.18
C ARG A 149 4.15 -10.73 -2.59
N ASN A 150 3.37 -11.80 -2.67
CA ASN A 150 2.91 -12.34 -3.95
C ASN A 150 2.04 -11.33 -4.73
N ILE A 151 1.15 -10.61 -4.05
CA ILE A 151 0.33 -9.56 -4.68
C ILE A 151 1.21 -8.45 -5.25
N ILE A 152 2.25 -8.02 -4.53
CA ILE A 152 3.20 -7.01 -5.02
C ILE A 152 3.93 -7.51 -6.26
N GLN A 153 4.33 -8.79 -6.29
CA GLN A 153 5.09 -9.37 -7.39
C GLN A 153 4.28 -9.66 -8.66
N VAL A 154 2.95 -9.85 -8.56
CA VAL A 154 2.08 -10.11 -9.74
C VAL A 154 2.01 -8.92 -10.70
N ASN A 155 2.37 -7.72 -10.28
CA ASN A 155 2.40 -6.52 -11.14
C ASN A 155 3.56 -6.52 -12.17
N ILE A 156 4.30 -7.63 -12.35
CA ILE A 156 5.51 -7.69 -13.21
C ILE A 156 5.23 -8.16 -14.65
N ASN A 157 4.01 -8.60 -14.97
CA ASN A 157 3.72 -9.16 -16.31
C ASN A 157 2.79 -8.26 -17.11
#